data_fd0ab20fff2d9cef7a3b1927374bde9a
#
_entry.id   fd0ab20fff2d9cef7a3b1927374bde9a
#
_cell.length_a   1.000
_cell.length_b   1.000
_cell.length_c   1.000
_cell.angle_alpha   90.00
_cell.angle_beta   90.00
_cell.angle_gamma   90.00
#
_symmetry.space_group_name_H-M   'P 1'
#
loop_
_entity.id
_entity.type
_entity.pdbx_description
1 polymer ?
#
loop_
_entity_poly.entity_id
_entity_poly.type
_entity_poly.pdbx_seq_one_letter_code
_entity_poly.pdbx_strand_id
1 'polypeptide(L)'
;MGIEFELDDNRDRTSYIINTFYDVADDINGFLLYPSMSLFDSKGKLLFSVKGESEYEAFRPVANSDLLEVGRPEVGDVDQARRERSLVRLKEAGVPYMEHLPCEVLDCEAMIRKPEEIARRAAALFAVALYSEVMLSENPDREEALGFVSRVDEGYHIMDEFTPLERAYLDTPSPEQYDCIQFLWRYECCAVLLWTLGIIDLPYPSAICDVPYIARLFFDHKENGTVLGLGEIRDRQEILD
;
A
#
# COMPACT_ATOMS: atom_id res chain seq x y z
N MET A 1 -14.27 8.66 1.96
CA MET A 1 -15.36 7.79 1.46
C MET A 1 -15.52 8.09 -0.01
N GLY A 2 -15.41 7.12 -0.88
CA GLY A 2 -15.70 7.23 -2.32
C GLY A 2 -17.03 6.52 -2.60
N ILE A 3 -17.86 7.09 -3.44
CA ILE A 3 -19.11 6.49 -3.90
C ILE A 3 -19.10 6.58 -5.42
N GLU A 4 -19.21 5.44 -6.07
CA GLU A 4 -19.30 5.33 -7.53
C GLU A 4 -20.73 4.98 -7.88
N PHE A 5 -21.29 5.64 -8.88
CA PHE A 5 -22.62 5.36 -9.38
C PHE A 5 -22.69 5.65 -10.88
N GLU A 6 -23.49 4.86 -11.58
CA GLU A 6 -23.77 5.10 -13.00
C GLU A 6 -24.78 6.24 -13.15
N LEU A 7 -24.44 7.20 -14.00
CA LEU A 7 -25.35 8.24 -14.43
C LEU A 7 -26.35 7.60 -15.39
N ASP A 8 -27.62 7.57 -15.03
CA ASP A 8 -28.69 7.23 -15.94
C ASP A 8 -29.20 8.49 -16.69
N ASP A 9 -30.01 8.30 -17.73
CA ASP A 9 -30.57 9.40 -18.49
C ASP A 9 -31.63 10.21 -17.71
N ASN A 10 -31.91 9.83 -16.46
CA ASN A 10 -32.85 10.53 -15.58
C ASN A 10 -32.16 11.70 -14.88
N ARG A 11 -32.31 12.88 -15.47
CA ARG A 11 -31.68 14.13 -14.96
C ARG A 11 -32.13 14.48 -13.53
N ASP A 12 -33.38 14.21 -13.16
CA ASP A 12 -33.91 14.54 -11.83
C ASP A 12 -33.26 13.67 -10.76
N ARG A 13 -33.07 12.38 -11.05
CA ARG A 13 -32.39 11.45 -10.16
C ARG A 13 -30.91 11.80 -10.01
N THR A 14 -30.24 12.09 -11.10
CA THR A 14 -28.82 12.51 -11.10
C THR A 14 -28.64 13.80 -10.28
N SER A 15 -29.50 14.80 -10.48
CA SER A 15 -29.47 16.04 -9.72
C SER A 15 -29.72 15.82 -8.23
N TYR A 16 -30.65 14.95 -7.89
CA TYR A 16 -30.92 14.60 -6.49
C TYR A 16 -29.70 13.95 -5.82
N ILE A 17 -29.04 13.01 -6.48
CA ILE A 17 -27.85 12.34 -5.97
C ILE A 17 -26.71 13.36 -5.77
N ILE A 18 -26.44 14.19 -6.76
CA ILE A 18 -25.40 15.22 -6.68
C ILE A 18 -25.67 16.19 -5.52
N ASN A 19 -26.90 16.68 -5.40
CA ASN A 19 -27.27 17.60 -4.31
C ASN A 19 -27.09 16.93 -2.94
N THR A 20 -27.44 15.65 -2.80
CA THR A 20 -27.21 14.90 -1.56
C THR A 20 -25.74 14.86 -1.18
N PHE A 21 -24.82 14.73 -2.15
CA PHE A 21 -23.38 14.80 -1.86
C PHE A 21 -22.93 16.18 -1.40
N TYR A 22 -23.49 17.25 -1.98
CA TYR A 22 -23.22 18.60 -1.52
C TYR A 22 -23.74 18.84 -0.10
N ASP A 23 -24.92 18.32 0.23
CA ASP A 23 -25.48 18.41 1.59
C ASP A 23 -24.58 17.68 2.61
N VAL A 24 -24.15 16.46 2.29
CA VAL A 24 -23.19 15.70 3.14
C VAL A 24 -21.87 16.44 3.27
N ALA A 25 -21.33 16.99 2.18
CA ALA A 25 -20.09 17.75 2.22
C ALA A 25 -20.23 19.01 3.08
N ASP A 26 -21.39 19.65 3.09
CA ASP A 26 -21.65 20.82 3.94
C ASP A 26 -21.68 20.42 5.41
N ASP A 27 -22.35 19.32 5.74
CA ASP A 27 -22.46 18.80 7.12
C ASP A 27 -21.10 18.47 7.75
N ILE A 28 -20.15 17.97 6.95
CA ILE A 28 -18.82 17.54 7.42
C ILE A 28 -17.69 18.52 7.09
N ASN A 29 -17.98 19.72 6.58
CA ASN A 29 -17.00 20.65 6.01
C ASN A 29 -16.07 19.97 4.98
N GLY A 30 -16.65 19.12 4.15
CA GLY A 30 -15.94 18.32 3.15
C GLY A 30 -15.84 18.99 1.80
N PHE A 31 -15.22 18.28 0.88
CA PHE A 31 -15.05 18.68 -0.51
C PHE A 31 -15.56 17.59 -1.45
N LEU A 32 -15.92 17.98 -2.67
CA LEU A 32 -16.31 17.03 -3.71
C LEU A 32 -15.23 16.98 -4.79
N LEU A 33 -14.69 15.78 -5.01
CA LEU A 33 -13.79 15.51 -6.13
C LEU A 33 -14.59 14.88 -7.26
N TYR A 34 -14.61 15.53 -8.40
CA TYR A 34 -15.24 15.04 -9.60
C TYR A 34 -14.31 14.15 -10.44
N PRO A 35 -14.85 13.28 -11.30
CA PRO A 35 -14.04 12.44 -12.21
C PRO A 35 -13.10 13.24 -13.13
N SER A 36 -13.41 14.52 -13.37
CA SER A 36 -12.54 15.47 -14.05
C SER A 36 -11.30 15.90 -13.26
N MET A 37 -11.12 15.34 -12.05
CA MET A 37 -10.10 15.76 -11.09
C MET A 37 -10.24 17.23 -10.64
N SER A 38 -11.44 17.78 -10.78
CA SER A 38 -11.78 19.11 -10.26
C SER A 38 -12.35 18.98 -8.86
N LEU A 39 -11.87 19.82 -7.94
CA LEU A 39 -12.26 19.85 -6.54
C LEU A 39 -13.18 21.03 -6.29
N PHE A 40 -14.33 20.78 -5.66
CA PHE A 40 -15.33 21.79 -5.31
C PHE A 40 -15.57 21.82 -3.81
N ASP A 41 -15.93 22.98 -3.28
CA ASP A 41 -16.43 23.09 -1.90
C ASP A 41 -17.90 22.61 -1.80
N SER A 42 -18.43 22.57 -0.58
CA SER A 42 -19.81 22.20 -0.30
C SER A 42 -20.85 23.16 -0.91
N LYS A 43 -20.45 24.33 -1.38
CA LYS A 43 -21.30 25.31 -2.04
C LYS A 43 -21.19 25.26 -3.57
N GLY A 44 -20.43 24.32 -4.10
CA GLY A 44 -20.23 24.14 -5.53
C GLY A 44 -19.23 25.12 -6.16
N LYS A 45 -18.42 25.80 -5.34
CA LYS A 45 -17.39 26.70 -5.82
C LYS A 45 -16.10 25.95 -6.12
N LEU A 46 -15.47 26.22 -7.28
CA LEU A 46 -14.27 25.52 -7.70
C LEU A 46 -13.08 25.92 -6.82
N LEU A 47 -12.52 24.93 -6.12
CA LEU A 47 -11.30 25.07 -5.33
C LEU A 47 -10.04 24.89 -6.17
N PHE A 48 -10.07 23.90 -7.04
CA PHE A 48 -8.93 23.54 -7.86
C PHE A 48 -9.36 22.72 -9.09
N SER A 49 -8.71 22.93 -10.22
CA SER A 49 -8.79 22.07 -11.40
C SER A 49 -7.42 21.62 -11.85
N VAL A 50 -7.34 20.56 -12.65
CA VAL A 50 -6.08 20.09 -13.26
C VAL A 50 -5.41 21.14 -14.17
N LYS A 51 -6.16 22.16 -14.58
CA LYS A 51 -5.65 23.29 -15.36
C LYS A 51 -5.09 24.41 -14.50
N GLY A 52 -5.14 24.27 -13.16
CA GLY A 52 -4.72 25.29 -12.21
C GLY A 52 -5.75 26.41 -12.00
N GLU A 53 -7.00 26.22 -12.44
CA GLU A 53 -8.08 27.18 -12.25
C GLU A 53 -8.62 27.06 -10.81
N SER A 54 -8.97 28.21 -10.21
CA SER A 54 -9.65 28.30 -8.92
C SER A 54 -10.50 29.56 -8.87
N GLU A 55 -11.64 29.49 -8.18
CA GLU A 55 -12.48 30.64 -7.87
C GLU A 55 -12.09 31.31 -6.54
N TYR A 56 -11.03 30.82 -5.90
CA TYR A 56 -10.47 31.38 -4.66
C TYR A 56 -9.09 31.97 -4.90
N GLU A 57 -8.82 33.15 -4.35
CA GLU A 57 -7.47 33.76 -4.38
C GLU A 57 -6.48 32.97 -3.50
N ALA A 58 -6.97 32.40 -2.38
CA ALA A 58 -6.21 31.53 -1.51
C ALA A 58 -7.14 30.49 -0.90
N PHE A 59 -6.85 29.24 -1.13
CA PHE A 59 -7.56 28.12 -0.52
C PHE A 59 -6.80 27.64 0.72
N ARG A 60 -7.47 27.71 1.86
CA ARG A 60 -6.98 27.17 3.13
C ARG A 60 -8.06 26.21 3.66
N PRO A 61 -7.89 24.90 3.52
CA PRO A 61 -8.84 23.95 4.06
C PRO A 61 -8.86 24.10 5.59
N VAL A 62 -10.06 24.28 6.14
CA VAL A 62 -10.30 24.17 7.58
C VAL A 62 -11.07 22.88 7.76
N ALA A 63 -10.38 21.85 8.20
CA ALA A 63 -11.06 20.62 8.53
C ALA A 63 -11.90 20.80 9.79
N ASN A 64 -12.99 20.05 9.90
CA ASN A 64 -13.75 19.99 11.15
C ASN A 64 -12.83 19.39 12.23
N SER A 65 -12.55 20.18 13.27
CA SER A 65 -11.66 19.80 14.35
C SER A 65 -12.09 18.48 15.01
N ASP A 66 -13.38 18.23 15.12
CA ASP A 66 -13.92 17.01 15.74
C ASP A 66 -13.58 15.73 14.97
N LEU A 67 -13.28 15.84 13.66
CA LEU A 67 -12.80 14.73 12.83
C LEU A 67 -11.28 14.58 12.85
N LEU A 68 -10.56 15.62 13.29
CA LEU A 68 -9.10 15.66 13.33
C LEU A 68 -8.53 15.58 14.74
N GLU A 69 -9.35 15.74 15.78
CA GLU A 69 -8.96 15.66 17.21
C GLU A 69 -8.81 14.22 17.74
N VAL A 70 -8.46 13.27 16.92
CA VAL A 70 -7.53 12.25 17.38
C VAL A 70 -6.19 12.96 17.43
N GLY A 71 -5.82 13.49 18.60
CA GLY A 71 -4.60 14.25 18.77
C GLY A 71 -3.44 13.45 18.19
N ARG A 72 -2.92 13.86 17.03
CA ARG A 72 -1.68 13.28 16.55
C ARG A 72 -0.63 13.61 17.59
N PRO A 73 0.16 12.64 18.03
CA PRO A 73 1.28 12.90 18.92
C PRO A 73 2.16 14.01 18.31
N GLU A 74 2.74 14.85 19.15
CA GLU A 74 3.71 15.84 18.69
C GLU A 74 4.90 15.11 18.06
N VAL A 75 5.38 15.63 16.93
CA VAL A 75 6.57 15.11 16.25
C VAL A 75 7.76 15.31 17.17
N GLY A 76 8.35 14.24 17.65
CA GLY A 76 9.53 14.28 18.51
C GLY A 76 10.82 14.61 17.75
N ASP A 77 11.86 14.97 18.50
CA ASP A 77 13.19 15.28 17.92
C ASP A 77 13.75 14.11 17.09
N VAL A 78 13.47 12.87 17.51
CA VAL A 78 13.91 11.64 16.81
C VAL A 78 13.27 11.55 15.43
N ASP A 79 11.96 11.80 15.34
CA ASP A 79 11.21 11.75 14.09
C ASP A 79 11.63 12.89 13.15
N GLN A 80 11.84 14.08 13.69
CA GLN A 80 12.32 15.21 12.91
C GLN A 80 13.71 14.93 12.33
N ALA A 81 14.64 14.44 13.15
CA ALA A 81 15.98 14.08 12.71
C ALA A 81 15.96 12.96 11.64
N ARG A 82 15.08 11.97 11.81
CA ARG A 82 14.85 10.91 10.82
C ARG A 82 14.40 11.51 9.49
N ARG A 83 13.36 12.34 9.51
CA ARG A 83 12.83 13.01 8.33
C ARG A 83 13.90 13.83 7.61
N GLU A 84 14.72 14.56 8.34
CA GLU A 84 15.82 15.35 7.76
C GLU A 84 16.84 14.45 7.05
N ARG A 85 17.22 13.29 7.64
CA ARG A 85 18.10 12.31 7.00
C ARG A 85 17.49 11.75 5.71
N SER A 86 16.21 11.39 5.73
CA SER A 86 15.50 10.87 4.55
C SER A 86 15.46 11.89 3.41
N LEU A 87 15.18 13.18 3.73
CA LEU A 87 15.19 14.25 2.74
C LEU A 87 16.58 14.47 2.13
N VAL A 88 17.64 14.39 2.93
CA VAL A 88 19.01 14.48 2.44
C VAL A 88 19.33 13.34 1.46
N ARG A 89 18.99 12.09 1.81
CA ARG A 89 19.17 10.92 0.93
C ARG A 89 18.43 11.08 -0.38
N LEU A 90 17.17 11.48 -0.35
CA LEU A 90 16.36 11.69 -1.56
C LEU A 90 16.97 12.74 -2.47
N LYS A 91 17.44 13.85 -1.87
CA LYS A 91 18.11 14.93 -2.59
C LYS A 91 19.41 14.47 -3.24
N GLU A 92 20.25 13.75 -2.51
CA GLU A 92 21.53 13.22 -3.01
C GLU A 92 21.31 12.20 -4.13
N ALA A 93 20.25 11.41 -4.04
CA ALA A 93 19.86 10.45 -5.06
C ALA A 93 19.13 11.05 -6.26
N GLY A 94 18.81 12.36 -6.24
CA GLY A 94 18.05 13.03 -7.30
C GLY A 94 16.59 12.57 -7.39
N VAL A 95 16.03 12.03 -6.31
CA VAL A 95 14.63 11.61 -6.25
C VAL A 95 13.75 12.80 -5.89
N PRO A 96 12.72 13.13 -6.70
CA PRO A 96 11.78 14.19 -6.34
C PRO A 96 11.06 13.90 -5.02
N TYR A 97 10.92 14.89 -4.17
CA TYR A 97 10.23 14.79 -2.88
C TYR A 97 9.45 16.05 -2.55
N MET A 98 8.52 15.95 -1.62
CA MET A 98 7.72 17.05 -1.11
C MET A 98 8.18 17.43 0.29
N GLU A 99 8.77 18.63 0.44
CA GLU A 99 9.31 19.10 1.72
C GLU A 99 8.24 19.33 2.80
N HIS A 100 6.98 19.55 2.41
CA HIS A 100 5.90 19.89 3.34
C HIS A 100 5.13 18.67 3.88
N LEU A 101 5.41 17.46 3.39
CA LEU A 101 4.76 16.27 3.92
C LEU A 101 5.15 16.05 5.39
N PRO A 102 4.20 15.66 6.25
CA PRO A 102 4.48 15.38 7.64
C PRO A 102 5.37 14.13 7.79
N CYS A 103 5.97 13.96 8.98
CA CYS A 103 6.54 12.68 9.37
C CYS A 103 5.43 11.63 9.44
N GLU A 104 5.55 10.57 8.67
CA GLU A 104 4.59 9.46 8.69
C GLU A 104 5.17 8.31 9.50
N VAL A 105 4.29 7.73 10.31
CA VAL A 105 4.55 6.81 11.40
C VAL A 105 5.58 7.37 12.37
N LEU A 106 5.10 8.05 13.41
CA LEU A 106 5.96 8.54 14.48
C LEU A 106 6.55 7.38 15.29
N ASP A 107 7.72 7.60 15.86
CA ASP A 107 8.39 6.59 16.68
C ASP A 107 7.49 6.09 17.83
N CYS A 108 6.72 6.98 18.45
CA CYS A 108 5.78 6.61 19.52
C CYS A 108 4.56 5.79 19.04
N GLU A 109 4.22 5.86 17.75
CA GLU A 109 3.09 5.12 17.14
C GLU A 109 3.53 3.79 16.54
N ALA A 110 4.80 3.68 16.15
CA ALA A 110 5.32 2.52 15.46
C ALA A 110 5.34 1.26 16.36
N MET A 111 4.69 0.22 15.90
CA MET A 111 4.73 -1.11 16.53
C MET A 111 5.31 -2.12 15.54
N ILE A 112 6.59 -2.42 15.71
CA ILE A 112 7.23 -3.46 14.89
C ILE A 112 6.69 -4.82 15.30
N ARG A 113 6.23 -5.59 14.32
CA ARG A 113 5.73 -6.95 14.53
C ARG A 113 6.87 -7.90 14.87
N LYS A 114 6.52 -9.05 15.46
CA LYS A 114 7.50 -10.09 15.76
C LYS A 114 8.11 -10.67 14.49
N PRO A 115 9.39 -11.07 14.53
CA PRO A 115 10.06 -11.66 13.35
C PRO A 115 9.28 -12.82 12.72
N GLU A 116 8.63 -13.68 13.54
CA GLU A 116 7.84 -14.80 13.06
C GLU A 116 6.59 -14.37 12.30
N GLU A 117 5.93 -13.29 12.73
CA GLU A 117 4.78 -12.72 12.04
C GLU A 117 5.20 -12.09 10.71
N ILE A 118 6.33 -11.39 10.70
CA ILE A 118 6.90 -10.79 9.49
C ILE A 118 7.27 -11.87 8.48
N ALA A 119 7.92 -12.96 8.94
CA ALA A 119 8.32 -14.05 8.07
C ALA A 119 7.13 -14.80 7.46
N ARG A 120 6.08 -15.09 8.25
CA ARG A 120 4.86 -15.71 7.72
C ARG A 120 4.17 -14.81 6.70
N ARG A 121 4.08 -13.51 6.99
CA ARG A 121 3.51 -12.55 6.04
C ARG A 121 4.35 -12.44 4.77
N ALA A 122 5.67 -12.45 4.86
CA ALA A 122 6.57 -12.47 3.70
C ALA A 122 6.34 -13.72 2.85
N ALA A 123 6.21 -14.90 3.49
CA ALA A 123 5.91 -16.15 2.80
C ALA A 123 4.54 -16.13 2.12
N ALA A 124 3.51 -15.55 2.75
CA ALA A 124 2.20 -15.38 2.14
C ALA A 124 2.24 -14.47 0.89
N LEU A 125 2.97 -13.34 0.97
CA LEU A 125 3.15 -12.44 -0.16
C LEU A 125 3.92 -13.13 -1.31
N PHE A 126 4.96 -13.89 -0.97
CA PHE A 126 5.71 -14.70 -1.94
C PHE A 126 4.79 -15.71 -2.64
N ALA A 127 3.97 -16.44 -1.90
CA ALA A 127 3.06 -17.45 -2.46
C ALA A 127 2.03 -16.84 -3.42
N VAL A 128 1.45 -15.66 -3.09
CA VAL A 128 0.51 -14.95 -3.96
C VAL A 128 1.20 -14.46 -5.24
N ALA A 129 2.42 -13.92 -5.12
CA ALA A 129 3.18 -13.45 -6.28
C ALA A 129 3.57 -14.61 -7.20
N LEU A 130 4.01 -15.74 -6.63
CA LEU A 130 4.36 -16.95 -7.39
C LEU A 130 3.15 -17.54 -8.11
N TYR A 131 1.98 -17.59 -7.43
CA TYR A 131 0.72 -17.96 -8.08
C TYR A 131 0.46 -17.08 -9.31
N SER A 132 0.61 -15.77 -9.15
CA SER A 132 0.39 -14.79 -10.23
C SER A 132 1.38 -14.98 -11.38
N GLU A 133 2.64 -15.27 -11.09
CA GLU A 133 3.68 -15.54 -12.10
C GLU A 133 3.31 -16.76 -12.96
N VAL A 134 2.87 -17.86 -12.33
CA VAL A 134 2.42 -19.05 -13.06
C VAL A 134 1.19 -18.76 -13.91
N MET A 135 0.22 -17.98 -13.37
CA MET A 135 -0.99 -17.59 -14.11
C MET A 135 -0.71 -16.62 -15.27
N LEU A 136 0.42 -15.93 -15.27
CA LEU A 136 0.87 -15.04 -16.38
C LEU A 136 1.80 -15.76 -17.37
N SER A 137 2.14 -17.01 -17.15
CA SER A 137 2.99 -17.79 -18.06
C SER A 137 2.31 -18.05 -19.40
N GLU A 138 3.08 -18.51 -20.39
CA GLU A 138 2.53 -18.89 -21.72
C GLU A 138 1.50 -20.03 -21.62
N ASN A 139 1.63 -20.91 -20.63
CA ASN A 139 0.73 -22.04 -20.38
C ASN A 139 0.30 -22.00 -18.90
N PRO A 140 -0.66 -21.14 -18.54
CA PRO A 140 -1.09 -21.00 -17.17
C PRO A 140 -1.76 -22.27 -16.66
N ASP A 141 -1.25 -22.81 -15.56
CA ASP A 141 -1.81 -23.97 -14.88
C ASP A 141 -2.15 -23.61 -13.43
N ARG A 142 -3.44 -23.45 -13.16
CA ARG A 142 -3.92 -23.07 -11.83
C ARG A 142 -3.67 -24.16 -10.78
N GLU A 143 -3.72 -25.42 -11.15
CA GLU A 143 -3.47 -26.54 -10.22
C GLU A 143 -1.98 -26.52 -9.80
N GLU A 144 -1.09 -26.32 -10.76
CA GLU A 144 0.34 -26.13 -10.47
C GLU A 144 0.56 -24.90 -9.58
N ALA A 145 -0.06 -23.75 -9.91
CA ALA A 145 0.04 -22.52 -9.14
C ALA A 145 -0.40 -22.69 -7.68
N LEU A 146 -1.54 -23.36 -7.46
CA LEU A 146 -2.03 -23.69 -6.11
C LEU A 146 -1.13 -24.72 -5.40
N GLY A 147 -0.52 -25.62 -6.15
CA GLY A 147 0.48 -26.55 -5.63
C GLY A 147 1.70 -25.83 -5.05
N PHE A 148 2.13 -24.71 -5.64
CA PHE A 148 3.18 -23.87 -5.06
C PHE A 148 2.72 -23.18 -3.77
N VAL A 149 1.51 -22.64 -3.73
CA VAL A 149 0.94 -22.03 -2.52
C VAL A 149 0.90 -23.04 -1.38
N SER A 150 0.42 -24.25 -1.66
CA SER A 150 0.37 -25.37 -0.68
C SER A 150 1.75 -25.74 -0.15
N ARG A 151 2.76 -25.79 -1.02
CA ARG A 151 4.14 -26.06 -0.61
C ARG A 151 4.72 -25.01 0.31
N VAL A 152 4.41 -23.72 0.08
CA VAL A 152 4.83 -22.66 0.97
C VAL A 152 4.08 -22.75 2.30
N ASP A 153 2.77 -23.08 2.27
CA ASP A 153 1.96 -23.25 3.48
C ASP A 153 2.47 -24.40 4.38
N GLU A 154 2.88 -25.52 3.80
CA GLU A 154 3.48 -26.64 4.55
C GLU A 154 4.71 -26.22 5.39
N GLY A 155 5.49 -25.24 4.88
CA GLY A 155 6.69 -24.76 5.56
C GLY A 155 6.45 -23.60 6.53
N TYR A 156 5.48 -22.73 6.24
CA TYR A 156 5.34 -21.43 6.91
C TYR A 156 3.97 -21.18 7.55
N HIS A 157 2.96 -22.03 7.31
CA HIS A 157 1.59 -21.89 7.84
C HIS A 157 0.97 -20.53 7.52
N ILE A 158 0.83 -20.25 6.22
CA ILE A 158 0.47 -18.92 5.70
C ILE A 158 -1.03 -18.71 5.47
N MET A 159 -1.86 -19.75 5.61
CA MET A 159 -3.28 -19.63 5.26
C MET A 159 -4.01 -18.52 6.01
N ASP A 160 -3.62 -18.23 7.25
CA ASP A 160 -4.22 -17.14 8.04
C ASP A 160 -3.59 -15.78 7.79
N GLU A 161 -2.50 -15.73 7.04
CA GLU A 161 -1.78 -14.49 6.74
C GLU A 161 -2.30 -13.77 5.47
N PHE A 162 -3.14 -14.43 4.66
CA PHE A 162 -3.75 -13.80 3.49
C PHE A 162 -4.79 -12.76 3.86
N THR A 163 -4.72 -11.60 3.23
CA THR A 163 -5.79 -10.61 3.30
C THR A 163 -7.08 -11.13 2.63
N PRO A 164 -8.26 -10.59 2.94
CA PRO A 164 -9.50 -10.96 2.26
C PRO A 164 -9.41 -10.85 0.72
N LEU A 165 -8.69 -9.84 0.22
CA LEU A 165 -8.50 -9.63 -1.22
C LEU A 165 -7.60 -10.70 -1.84
N GLU A 166 -6.51 -11.09 -1.17
CA GLU A 166 -5.62 -12.17 -1.62
C GLU A 166 -6.33 -13.52 -1.61
N ARG A 167 -7.15 -13.80 -0.59
CA ARG A 167 -7.99 -15.03 -0.56
C ARG A 167 -8.96 -15.06 -1.73
N ALA A 168 -9.73 -13.99 -1.94
CA ALA A 168 -10.67 -13.89 -3.05
C ALA A 168 -9.98 -14.07 -4.42
N TYR A 169 -8.77 -13.54 -4.58
CA TYR A 169 -7.97 -13.71 -5.78
C TYR A 169 -7.55 -15.16 -5.99
N LEU A 170 -7.01 -15.84 -4.98
CA LEU A 170 -6.60 -17.26 -5.05
C LEU A 170 -7.80 -18.18 -5.28
N ASP A 171 -8.98 -17.83 -4.76
CA ASP A 171 -10.23 -18.59 -4.93
C ASP A 171 -10.83 -18.41 -6.33
N THR A 172 -10.44 -17.37 -7.07
CA THR A 172 -10.96 -17.08 -8.41
C THR A 172 -10.47 -18.14 -9.41
N PRO A 173 -11.36 -18.90 -10.08
CA PRO A 173 -10.96 -19.99 -10.97
C PRO A 173 -10.15 -19.53 -12.19
N SER A 174 -10.45 -18.35 -12.71
CA SER A 174 -9.79 -17.76 -13.86
C SER A 174 -9.64 -16.24 -13.60
N PRO A 175 -8.59 -15.83 -12.87
CA PRO A 175 -8.35 -14.42 -12.60
C PRO A 175 -8.00 -13.67 -13.90
N GLU A 176 -8.38 -12.40 -13.94
CA GLU A 176 -8.03 -11.54 -15.07
C GLU A 176 -6.54 -11.23 -15.11
N GLN A 177 -6.00 -11.02 -16.31
CA GLN A 177 -4.59 -10.67 -16.47
C GLN A 177 -4.18 -9.44 -15.65
N TYR A 178 -5.08 -8.45 -15.56
CA TYR A 178 -4.86 -7.27 -14.75
C TYR A 178 -4.64 -7.61 -13.28
N ASP A 179 -5.48 -8.47 -12.71
CA ASP A 179 -5.34 -8.90 -11.31
C ASP A 179 -4.03 -9.65 -11.09
N CYS A 180 -3.69 -10.57 -12.00
CA CYS A 180 -2.43 -11.29 -11.93
C CYS A 180 -1.22 -10.32 -11.92
N ILE A 181 -1.23 -9.28 -12.77
CA ILE A 181 -0.18 -8.26 -12.78
C ILE A 181 -0.14 -7.49 -11.44
N GLN A 182 -1.29 -7.11 -10.90
CA GLN A 182 -1.36 -6.40 -9.62
C GLN A 182 -0.83 -7.24 -8.45
N PHE A 183 -1.17 -8.52 -8.40
CA PHE A 183 -0.70 -9.43 -7.36
C PHE A 183 0.76 -9.88 -7.56
N LEU A 184 1.30 -9.83 -8.77
CA LEU A 184 2.72 -10.10 -9.03
C LEU A 184 3.63 -9.12 -8.27
N TRP A 185 3.22 -7.87 -8.10
CA TRP A 185 3.95 -6.86 -7.33
C TRP A 185 4.09 -7.19 -5.84
N ARG A 186 3.48 -8.27 -5.36
CA ARG A 186 3.70 -8.77 -4.00
C ARG A 186 5.13 -9.28 -3.79
N TYR A 187 5.90 -9.55 -4.84
CA TYR A 187 7.33 -9.83 -4.73
C TYR A 187 8.09 -8.65 -4.11
N GLU A 188 7.79 -7.42 -4.52
CA GLU A 188 8.42 -6.23 -3.94
C GLU A 188 8.02 -6.05 -2.47
N CYS A 189 6.76 -6.30 -2.12
CA CYS A 189 6.32 -6.26 -0.73
C CYS A 189 7.00 -7.35 0.11
N CYS A 190 7.18 -8.54 -0.45
CA CYS A 190 7.93 -9.62 0.18
C CYS A 190 9.39 -9.22 0.41
N ALA A 191 10.05 -8.63 -0.59
CA ALA A 191 11.42 -8.15 -0.48
C ALA A 191 11.61 -7.15 0.68
N VAL A 192 10.68 -6.20 0.85
CA VAL A 192 10.73 -5.26 1.98
C VAL A 192 10.65 -5.99 3.33
N LEU A 193 9.80 -7.01 3.46
CA LEU A 193 9.71 -7.78 4.71
C LEU A 193 10.97 -8.62 4.96
N LEU A 194 11.57 -9.20 3.92
CA LEU A 194 12.84 -9.92 4.02
C LEU A 194 13.99 -8.98 4.40
N TRP A 195 13.98 -7.76 3.86
CA TRP A 195 14.91 -6.71 4.26
C TRP A 195 14.71 -6.34 5.74
N THR A 196 13.49 -6.17 6.21
CA THR A 196 13.18 -5.90 7.62
C THR A 196 13.75 -6.98 8.54
N LEU A 197 13.75 -8.24 8.07
CA LEU A 197 14.36 -9.38 8.79
C LEU A 197 15.88 -9.45 8.64
N GLY A 198 16.53 -8.49 7.97
CA GLY A 198 17.98 -8.49 7.74
C GLY A 198 18.49 -9.60 6.83
N ILE A 199 17.61 -10.23 6.05
CA ILE A 199 17.93 -11.39 5.20
C ILE A 199 18.48 -10.95 3.84
N ILE A 200 17.95 -9.86 3.30
CA ILE A 200 18.37 -9.29 2.02
C ILE A 200 18.64 -7.80 2.16
N ASP A 201 19.39 -7.26 1.21
CA ASP A 201 19.47 -5.82 0.99
C ASP A 201 18.52 -5.43 -0.14
N LEU A 202 17.84 -4.28 0.02
CA LEU A 202 17.00 -3.75 -1.06
C LEU A 202 17.87 -3.02 -2.08
N PRO A 203 17.69 -3.31 -3.37
CA PRO A 203 18.24 -2.44 -4.39
C PRO A 203 17.60 -1.05 -4.26
N TYR A 204 18.39 0.00 -4.37
CA TYR A 204 17.85 1.35 -4.36
C TYR A 204 16.82 1.53 -5.52
N PRO A 205 15.84 2.48 -5.43
CA PRO A 205 14.54 2.43 -6.14
C PRO A 205 14.59 2.36 -7.68
N SER A 206 15.74 2.17 -8.26
CA SER A 206 15.94 2.00 -9.70
C SER A 206 15.89 0.55 -10.19
N ALA A 207 15.78 -0.43 -9.31
CA ALA A 207 15.75 -1.85 -9.68
C ALA A 207 14.69 -2.62 -8.89
N ILE A 208 14.09 -3.60 -9.55
CA ILE A 208 13.15 -4.56 -8.93
C ILE A 208 13.92 -5.63 -8.14
N CYS A 209 13.24 -6.31 -7.23
CA CYS A 209 13.83 -7.38 -6.43
C CYS A 209 14.29 -8.58 -7.27
N ASP A 210 15.30 -9.31 -6.78
CA ASP A 210 15.75 -10.58 -7.40
C ASP A 210 14.80 -11.73 -7.04
N VAL A 211 13.76 -11.93 -7.86
CA VAL A 211 12.76 -12.96 -7.65
C VAL A 211 13.36 -14.36 -7.58
N PRO A 212 14.29 -14.79 -8.47
CA PRO A 212 14.95 -16.08 -8.34
C PRO A 212 15.71 -16.27 -7.04
N TYR A 213 16.31 -15.21 -6.49
CA TYR A 213 16.97 -15.27 -5.19
C TYR A 213 15.96 -15.45 -4.05
N ILE A 214 14.88 -14.67 -4.07
CA ILE A 214 13.78 -14.79 -3.08
C ILE A 214 13.19 -16.21 -3.12
N ALA A 215 12.93 -16.76 -4.31
CA ALA A 215 12.40 -18.10 -4.44
C ALA A 215 13.34 -19.17 -3.81
N ARG A 216 14.65 -19.05 -4.01
CA ARG A 216 15.63 -19.94 -3.35
C ARG A 216 15.55 -19.82 -1.82
N LEU A 217 15.42 -18.63 -1.27
CA LEU A 217 15.31 -18.45 0.19
C LEU A 217 14.13 -19.23 0.77
N PHE A 218 12.98 -19.24 0.11
CA PHE A 218 11.81 -19.97 0.59
C PHE A 218 11.85 -21.46 0.34
N PHE A 219 12.43 -21.93 -0.78
CA PHE A 219 12.41 -23.35 -1.13
C PHE A 219 13.63 -24.13 -0.63
N ASP A 220 14.82 -23.52 -0.62
CA ASP A 220 16.06 -24.23 -0.20
C ASP A 220 16.13 -24.39 1.33
N HIS A 221 15.49 -23.53 2.08
CA HIS A 221 15.50 -23.57 3.54
C HIS A 221 14.27 -24.25 4.18
N LYS A 222 13.45 -24.91 3.36
CA LYS A 222 12.24 -25.63 3.81
C LYS A 222 12.52 -26.69 4.89
N GLU A 223 13.65 -27.40 4.77
CA GLU A 223 14.01 -28.47 5.71
C GLU A 223 14.44 -27.94 7.09
N ASN A 224 14.94 -26.72 7.18
CA ASN A 224 15.34 -26.05 8.42
C ASN A 224 14.25 -25.15 9.03
N GLY A 225 13.06 -25.18 8.45
CA GLY A 225 11.85 -24.61 9.01
C GLY A 225 11.73 -23.10 8.94
N THR A 226 12.76 -22.30 8.58
CA THR A 226 12.51 -20.87 8.65
C THR A 226 13.54 -20.02 7.92
N VAL A 227 13.08 -19.16 7.02
CA VAL A 227 13.72 -17.91 6.64
C VAL A 227 14.21 -17.11 7.87
N LEU A 228 13.57 -17.24 9.03
CA LEU A 228 13.91 -16.63 10.31
C LEU A 228 15.32 -16.92 10.83
N GLY A 229 15.92 -18.03 10.45
CA GLY A 229 17.30 -18.36 10.87
C GLY A 229 18.40 -17.71 10.02
N LEU A 230 18.04 -16.92 9.00
CA LEU A 230 18.98 -16.38 8.01
C LEU A 230 19.46 -14.97 8.31
N GLY A 231 18.79 -14.23 9.20
CA GLY A 231 19.12 -12.85 9.51
C GLY A 231 18.67 -12.42 10.89
N GLU A 232 19.01 -11.20 11.26
CA GLU A 232 18.54 -10.53 12.47
C GLU A 232 17.66 -9.35 12.08
N ILE A 233 16.54 -9.17 12.77
CA ILE A 233 15.65 -8.04 12.52
C ILE A 233 16.43 -6.73 12.62
N ARG A 234 16.23 -5.86 11.62
CA ARG A 234 16.88 -4.54 11.56
C ARG A 234 16.44 -3.66 12.73
N ASP A 235 17.29 -2.71 13.08
CA ASP A 235 16.95 -1.73 14.11
C ASP A 235 15.68 -0.97 13.74
N ARG A 236 14.89 -0.66 14.78
CA ARG A 236 13.62 0.04 14.61
C ARG A 236 13.76 1.36 13.84
N GLN A 237 14.81 2.13 14.13
CA GLN A 237 15.02 3.41 13.44
C GLN A 237 15.38 3.20 11.97
N GLU A 238 16.10 2.13 11.65
CA GLU A 238 16.42 1.76 10.27
C GLU A 238 15.16 1.34 9.50
N ILE A 239 14.24 0.62 10.15
CA ILE A 239 12.96 0.21 9.53
C ILE A 239 12.05 1.42 9.28
N LEU A 240 12.12 2.44 10.11
CA LEU A 240 11.31 3.64 9.99
C LEU A 240 11.92 4.70 9.05
N ASP A 241 13.24 4.66 8.79
CA ASP A 241 13.95 5.55 7.88
C ASP A 241 13.65 5.25 6.41
#